data_aaf1ed1a2c0e6fd8f5eac346a9bd9644
#
_entry.id   aaf1ed1a2c0e6fd8f5eac346a9bd9644
#
_cell.length_a   1.000
_cell.length_b   1.000
_cell.length_c   1.000
_cell.angle_alpha   90.00
_cell.angle_beta   90.00
_cell.angle_gamma   90.00
#
_symmetry.space_group_name_H-M   'P 1'
#
loop_
_entity.id
_entity.type
_entity.pdbx_description
1 polymer ?
#
loop_
_entity_poly.entity_id
_entity_poly.type
_entity_poly.pdbx_seq_one_letter_code
_entity_poly.pdbx_strand_id
1 'polypeptide(L)'
;MLKVQNPGITGAFLFFGEIIMKIITWNVNGLRACMEKGWKEFFLQADADLFGIQETKLQPDQISLDLPGYHIYYNSAEKKGYSGTAVFAKKEPESVRYGIGIDQHDHEGRVITLEYPDFYYVNCYTPNAQNELKRLAYRMQWENDFRQYLKSLNMAKPVILSGDLNVAHEEIDLKNPKENRNNAGFSDEEREKMTELLRSGFTDVYRFLYPEKTDAYTWWSYRFRARERNAGWRIDYFIISDDLKSSVSDCTILSDVTGSDHCPVMLEIF
;
A
#
# COMPACT_ATOMS: atom_id res chain seq x y z
N MET A 1 27.82 31.01 -56.71
CA MET A 1 26.69 30.31 -56.05
C MET A 1 27.22 29.04 -55.39
N LEU A 2 27.53 29.12 -54.14
CA LEU A 2 28.01 27.97 -53.32
C LEU A 2 26.83 27.47 -52.51
N LYS A 3 26.41 26.22 -52.75
CA LYS A 3 25.43 25.48 -51.94
C LYS A 3 26.12 24.96 -50.68
N VAL A 4 25.73 25.47 -49.52
CA VAL A 4 26.08 24.92 -48.22
C VAL A 4 25.16 23.71 -47.97
N GLN A 5 25.73 22.50 -47.88
CA GLN A 5 25.05 21.32 -47.41
C GLN A 5 25.11 21.29 -45.88
N ASN A 6 23.95 21.22 -45.24
CA ASN A 6 23.81 20.98 -43.80
C ASN A 6 24.04 19.47 -43.53
N PRO A 7 24.92 19.06 -42.62
CA PRO A 7 25.01 17.67 -42.20
C PRO A 7 23.90 17.39 -41.19
N GLY A 8 23.00 16.44 -41.54
CA GLY A 8 21.96 15.94 -40.67
C GLY A 8 22.52 15.35 -39.40
N ILE A 9 22.05 15.89 -38.28
CA ILE A 9 22.26 15.28 -36.96
C ILE A 9 21.27 14.15 -36.86
N THR A 10 21.72 12.92 -37.13
CA THR A 10 21.01 11.70 -36.72
C THR A 10 21.25 11.51 -35.23
N GLY A 11 20.41 12.15 -34.40
CA GLY A 11 20.32 11.82 -32.99
C GLY A 11 19.77 10.41 -32.85
N ALA A 12 20.65 9.42 -32.60
CA ALA A 12 20.25 8.15 -32.09
C ALA A 12 19.68 8.40 -30.69
N PHE A 13 18.37 8.40 -30.55
CA PHE A 13 17.73 8.23 -29.25
C PHE A 13 18.06 6.82 -28.77
N LEU A 14 19.09 6.72 -27.93
CA LEU A 14 19.30 5.55 -27.09
C LEU A 14 18.11 5.52 -26.13
N PHE A 15 17.11 4.68 -26.41
CA PHE A 15 16.17 4.22 -25.43
C PHE A 15 16.97 3.42 -24.39
N PHE A 16 17.50 4.09 -23.36
CA PHE A 16 17.79 3.41 -22.12
C PHE A 16 16.43 2.95 -21.63
N GLY A 17 16.18 1.64 -21.61
CA GLY A 17 14.97 1.09 -21.03
C GLY A 17 14.87 1.62 -19.60
N GLU A 18 13.83 2.42 -19.33
CA GLU A 18 13.56 2.92 -17.99
C GLU A 18 13.38 1.69 -17.09
N ILE A 19 14.12 1.65 -15.98
CA ILE A 19 14.06 0.51 -15.06
C ILE A 19 12.76 0.68 -14.28
N ILE A 20 11.80 -0.19 -14.56
CA ILE A 20 10.53 -0.24 -13.82
C ILE A 20 10.80 -0.84 -12.44
N MET A 21 10.49 -0.09 -11.39
CA MET A 21 10.46 -0.58 -10.02
C MET A 21 9.10 -1.22 -9.74
N LYS A 22 9.12 -2.47 -9.26
CA LYS A 22 7.92 -3.21 -8.88
C LYS A 22 7.73 -3.19 -7.38
N ILE A 23 6.58 -2.71 -6.93
CA ILE A 23 6.22 -2.64 -5.51
C ILE A 23 4.93 -3.44 -5.29
N ILE A 24 4.90 -4.26 -4.24
CA ILE A 24 3.71 -5.04 -3.86
C ILE A 24 3.31 -4.70 -2.45
N THR A 25 2.01 -4.63 -2.21
CA THR A 25 1.41 -4.56 -0.88
C THR A 25 0.41 -5.70 -0.68
N TRP A 26 0.38 -6.31 0.52
CA TRP A 26 -0.55 -7.39 0.85
C TRP A 26 -0.83 -7.47 2.36
N ASN A 27 -2.07 -7.30 2.76
CA ASN A 27 -2.51 -7.70 4.09
C ASN A 27 -2.60 -9.24 4.15
N VAL A 28 -1.71 -9.86 4.91
CA VAL A 28 -1.56 -11.33 4.97
C VAL A 28 -2.42 -12.00 6.04
N ASN A 29 -3.12 -11.20 6.85
CA ASN A 29 -3.99 -11.69 7.95
C ASN A 29 -3.34 -12.77 8.83
N GLY A 30 -2.05 -12.58 9.15
CA GLY A 30 -1.19 -13.51 9.87
C GLY A 30 -0.20 -14.21 8.95
N LEU A 31 1.07 -13.76 8.98
CA LEU A 31 2.10 -14.22 8.03
C LEU A 31 2.32 -15.74 8.09
N ARG A 32 2.37 -16.35 9.29
CA ARG A 32 2.55 -17.81 9.42
C ARG A 32 1.46 -18.60 8.69
N ALA A 33 0.20 -18.22 8.90
CA ALA A 33 -0.93 -18.88 8.24
C ALA A 33 -0.96 -18.65 6.74
N CYS A 34 -0.52 -17.48 6.27
CA CYS A 34 -0.42 -17.15 4.85
C CYS A 34 0.72 -17.93 4.18
N MET A 35 1.86 -18.14 4.88
CA MET A 35 2.97 -18.95 4.39
C MET A 35 2.57 -20.42 4.12
N GLU A 36 1.74 -21.01 4.99
CA GLU A 36 1.20 -22.35 4.77
C GLU A 36 0.30 -22.46 3.53
N LYS A 37 -0.10 -21.32 2.97
CA LYS A 37 -0.98 -21.22 1.80
C LYS A 37 -0.29 -20.64 0.56
N GLY A 38 1.05 -20.65 0.50
CA GLY A 38 1.81 -20.30 -0.70
C GLY A 38 2.34 -18.87 -0.74
N TRP A 39 2.38 -18.15 0.40
CA TRP A 39 2.94 -16.78 0.43
C TRP A 39 4.39 -16.73 -0.07
N LYS A 40 5.24 -17.70 0.34
CA LYS A 40 6.66 -17.70 -0.03
C LYS A 40 6.86 -17.92 -1.53
N GLU A 41 6.11 -18.83 -2.11
CA GLU A 41 6.13 -19.13 -3.53
C GLU A 41 5.72 -17.90 -4.35
N PHE A 42 4.63 -17.25 -3.95
CA PHE A 42 4.19 -16.00 -4.59
C PHE A 42 5.23 -14.90 -4.43
N PHE A 43 5.78 -14.70 -3.23
CA PHE A 43 6.81 -13.69 -2.96
C PHE A 43 8.03 -13.86 -3.87
N LEU A 44 8.55 -15.08 -4.00
CA LEU A 44 9.71 -15.38 -4.85
C LEU A 44 9.40 -15.21 -6.34
N GLN A 45 8.19 -15.62 -6.78
CA GLN A 45 7.76 -15.47 -8.18
C GLN A 45 7.53 -14.01 -8.55
N ALA A 46 6.98 -13.23 -7.65
CA ALA A 46 6.70 -11.82 -7.87
C ALA A 46 7.99 -11.01 -8.06
N ASP A 47 9.05 -11.39 -7.36
CA ASP A 47 10.38 -10.77 -7.45
C ASP A 47 10.31 -9.23 -7.38
N ALA A 48 9.53 -8.71 -6.44
CA ALA A 48 9.31 -7.27 -6.27
C ALA A 48 10.53 -6.58 -5.66
N ASP A 49 10.77 -5.33 -6.03
CA ASP A 49 11.85 -4.52 -5.46
C ASP A 49 11.53 -4.09 -4.02
N LEU A 50 10.23 -3.83 -3.75
CA LEU A 50 9.68 -3.57 -2.42
C LEU A 50 8.42 -4.42 -2.23
N PHE A 51 8.32 -5.08 -1.09
CA PHE A 51 7.14 -5.86 -0.73
C PHE A 51 6.71 -5.50 0.69
N GLY A 52 5.62 -4.76 0.82
CA GLY A 52 5.02 -4.39 2.10
C GLY A 52 3.92 -5.36 2.51
N ILE A 53 3.91 -5.80 3.76
CA ILE A 53 2.82 -6.62 4.30
C ILE A 53 2.24 -6.00 5.57
N GLN A 54 0.95 -6.24 5.78
CA GLN A 54 0.18 -5.79 6.92
C GLN A 54 -0.43 -7.00 7.63
N GLU A 55 -0.76 -6.82 8.89
CA GLU A 55 -1.26 -7.87 9.79
C GLU A 55 -0.34 -9.10 9.87
N THR A 56 0.94 -8.87 10.10
CA THR A 56 1.89 -9.98 10.29
C THR A 56 1.53 -10.85 11.49
N LYS A 57 0.93 -10.24 12.54
CA LYS A 57 0.57 -10.87 13.83
C LYS A 57 1.74 -11.60 14.48
N LEU A 58 2.98 -11.14 14.18
CA LEU A 58 4.22 -11.73 14.64
C LEU A 58 4.86 -10.92 15.76
N GLN A 59 5.63 -11.63 16.58
CA GLN A 59 6.67 -11.05 17.44
C GLN A 59 8.05 -11.37 16.84
N PRO A 60 9.09 -10.60 17.14
CA PRO A 60 10.39 -10.70 16.46
C PRO A 60 10.99 -12.11 16.38
N ASP A 61 10.79 -12.93 17.44
CA ASP A 61 11.43 -14.25 17.56
C ASP A 61 10.57 -15.40 16.99
N GLN A 62 9.42 -15.11 16.40
CA GLN A 62 8.46 -16.16 16.00
C GLN A 62 8.69 -16.73 14.60
N ILE A 63 9.51 -16.08 13.78
CA ILE A 63 9.80 -16.52 12.42
C ILE A 63 11.22 -16.13 12.04
N SER A 64 11.89 -17.01 11.34
CA SER A 64 13.13 -16.70 10.61
C SER A 64 12.87 -16.96 9.14
N LEU A 65 12.90 -15.92 8.33
CA LEU A 65 12.75 -16.01 6.88
C LEU A 65 14.14 -15.92 6.24
N ASP A 66 14.51 -16.97 5.54
CA ASP A 66 15.64 -16.94 4.62
C ASP A 66 15.14 -16.52 3.24
N LEU A 67 15.40 -15.25 2.90
CA LEU A 67 15.04 -14.63 1.63
C LEU A 67 16.29 -13.92 1.06
N PRO A 68 17.19 -14.66 0.40
CA PRO A 68 18.42 -14.11 -0.14
C PRO A 68 18.15 -12.93 -1.07
N GLY A 69 18.92 -11.85 -0.90
CA GLY A 69 18.77 -10.63 -1.69
C GLY A 69 17.75 -9.64 -1.17
N TYR A 70 17.12 -9.90 0.00
CA TYR A 70 16.20 -8.96 0.63
C TYR A 70 16.67 -8.53 2.03
N HIS A 71 16.58 -7.24 2.29
CA HIS A 71 16.62 -6.65 3.61
C HIS A 71 15.21 -6.68 4.20
N ILE A 72 15.06 -7.09 5.46
CA ILE A 72 13.75 -7.33 6.08
C ILE A 72 13.59 -6.43 7.30
N TYR A 73 12.48 -5.69 7.34
CA TYR A 73 12.14 -4.76 8.41
C TYR A 73 10.79 -5.14 9.00
N TYR A 74 10.74 -5.37 10.32
CA TYR A 74 9.51 -5.71 11.05
C TYR A 74 9.15 -4.63 12.04
N ASN A 75 7.87 -4.27 12.10
CA ASN A 75 7.29 -3.45 13.15
C ASN A 75 6.16 -4.25 13.80
N SER A 76 6.41 -4.80 14.99
CA SER A 76 5.46 -5.66 15.70
C SER A 76 4.67 -4.83 16.72
N ALA A 77 3.38 -5.18 16.90
CA ALA A 77 2.62 -4.61 18.01
C ALA A 77 3.12 -5.14 19.36
N GLU A 78 3.00 -4.36 20.41
CA GLU A 78 3.26 -4.82 21.78
C GLU A 78 2.32 -5.95 22.17
N LYS A 79 1.07 -5.88 21.73
CA LYS A 79 0.08 -6.95 21.92
C LYS A 79 0.37 -8.12 20.99
N LYS A 80 0.67 -9.28 21.56
CA LYS A 80 0.96 -10.51 20.81
C LYS A 80 -0.21 -10.96 19.94
N GLY A 81 0.10 -11.41 18.72
CA GLY A 81 -0.90 -11.93 17.77
C GLY A 81 -1.85 -10.87 17.18
N TYR A 82 -1.45 -9.61 17.22
CA TYR A 82 -2.26 -8.47 16.78
C TYR A 82 -1.46 -7.56 15.85
N SER A 83 -2.10 -6.98 14.81
CA SER A 83 -1.51 -5.98 13.92
C SER A 83 -0.11 -6.38 13.39
N GLY A 84 0.81 -5.44 13.33
CA GLY A 84 2.18 -5.64 12.86
C GLY A 84 2.31 -5.50 11.35
N THR A 85 3.42 -4.88 10.93
CA THR A 85 3.78 -4.68 9.52
C THR A 85 5.18 -5.20 9.25
N ALA A 86 5.48 -5.52 7.98
CA ALA A 86 6.85 -5.77 7.56
C ALA A 86 7.08 -5.25 6.14
N VAL A 87 8.35 -4.97 5.83
CA VAL A 87 8.80 -4.61 4.48
C VAL A 87 10.01 -5.45 4.12
N PHE A 88 9.99 -5.98 2.90
CA PHE A 88 11.08 -6.68 2.25
C PHE A 88 11.58 -5.79 1.11
N ALA A 89 12.87 -5.45 1.11
CA ALA A 89 13.47 -4.54 0.15
C ALA A 89 14.72 -5.16 -0.48
N LYS A 90 14.82 -5.16 -1.82
CA LYS A 90 16.07 -5.61 -2.50
C LYS A 90 17.19 -4.63 -2.27
N LYS A 91 16.92 -3.33 -2.31
CA LYS A 91 17.89 -2.28 -2.05
C LYS A 91 17.79 -1.81 -0.61
N GLU A 92 18.91 -1.75 0.09
CA GLU A 92 18.98 -1.22 1.44
C GLU A 92 18.61 0.28 1.46
N PRO A 93 17.67 0.73 2.30
CA PRO A 93 17.32 2.14 2.44
C PRO A 93 18.39 2.93 3.19
N GLU A 94 18.44 4.25 3.00
CA GLU A 94 19.31 5.16 3.75
C GLU A 94 18.94 5.24 5.22
N SER A 95 17.65 5.17 5.54
CA SER A 95 17.12 5.12 6.91
C SER A 95 15.80 4.36 6.99
N VAL A 96 15.49 3.88 8.20
CA VAL A 96 14.23 3.19 8.52
C VAL A 96 13.60 3.85 9.72
N ARG A 97 12.31 4.16 9.64
CA ARG A 97 11.51 4.68 10.76
C ARG A 97 10.35 3.74 11.05
N TYR A 98 10.10 3.50 12.32
CA TYR A 98 8.98 2.70 12.81
C TYR A 98 7.98 3.61 13.50
N GLY A 99 6.69 3.51 13.12
CA GLY A 99 5.65 4.41 13.59
C GLY A 99 5.67 5.78 12.88
N ILE A 100 4.97 6.75 13.47
CA ILE A 100 4.86 8.12 12.96
C ILE A 100 5.48 9.16 13.92
N GLY A 101 6.11 8.70 15.00
CA GLY A 101 6.74 9.54 16.02
C GLY A 101 5.76 10.08 17.05
N ILE A 102 4.58 9.48 17.19
CA ILE A 102 3.56 9.83 18.18
C ILE A 102 3.29 8.58 19.03
N ASP A 103 3.70 8.64 20.29
CA ASP A 103 3.66 7.52 21.25
C ASP A 103 2.29 6.82 21.27
N GLN A 104 1.20 7.56 21.31
CA GLN A 104 -0.16 7.02 21.29
C GLN A 104 -0.45 6.11 20.08
N HIS A 105 0.28 6.26 18.97
CA HIS A 105 0.05 5.55 17.71
C HIS A 105 1.05 4.43 17.44
N ASP A 106 2.21 4.46 18.09
CA ASP A 106 3.35 3.65 17.67
C ASP A 106 3.46 2.28 18.36
N HIS A 107 2.52 1.95 19.29
CA HIS A 107 2.49 0.66 20.01
C HIS A 107 1.86 -0.50 19.23
N GLU A 108 1.20 -0.24 18.11
CA GLU A 108 0.46 -1.26 17.38
C GLU A 108 1.20 -1.75 16.11
N GLY A 109 2.45 -1.31 15.87
CA GLY A 109 3.29 -1.79 14.76
C GLY A 109 2.71 -1.52 13.37
N ARG A 110 2.14 -0.32 13.13
CA ARG A 110 1.30 -0.03 11.97
C ARG A 110 2.02 0.60 10.79
N VAL A 111 3.17 1.25 11.00
CA VAL A 111 3.85 2.04 9.98
C VAL A 111 5.33 1.70 9.94
N ILE A 112 5.86 1.44 8.73
CA ILE A 112 7.30 1.39 8.44
C ILE A 112 7.55 2.36 7.31
N THR A 113 8.51 3.27 7.49
CA THR A 113 8.97 4.18 6.45
C THR A 113 10.41 3.86 6.10
N LEU A 114 10.66 3.57 4.82
CA LEU A 114 12.00 3.44 4.25
C LEU A 114 12.36 4.71 3.50
N GLU A 115 13.53 5.27 3.76
CA GLU A 115 14.05 6.42 3.05
C GLU A 115 15.01 5.99 1.96
N TYR A 116 14.78 6.44 0.73
CA TYR A 116 15.67 6.31 -0.41
C TYR A 116 16.15 7.70 -0.88
N PRO A 117 17.17 7.79 -1.72
CA PRO A 117 17.68 9.09 -2.19
C PRO A 117 16.58 9.99 -2.79
N ASP A 118 15.65 9.40 -3.55
CA ASP A 118 14.70 10.13 -4.39
C ASP A 118 13.25 10.08 -3.88
N PHE A 119 12.94 9.19 -2.91
CA PHE A 119 11.57 9.02 -2.38
C PHE A 119 11.55 8.40 -0.99
N TYR A 120 10.39 8.50 -0.33
CA TYR A 120 10.04 7.69 0.84
C TYR A 120 9.06 6.60 0.44
N TYR A 121 9.30 5.37 0.88
CA TYR A 121 8.31 4.29 0.85
C TYR A 121 7.70 4.11 2.22
N VAL A 122 6.38 4.19 2.31
CA VAL A 122 5.61 4.04 3.56
C VAL A 122 4.70 2.83 3.44
N ASN A 123 4.91 1.82 4.28
CA ASN A 123 4.01 0.68 4.42
C ASN A 123 3.12 0.90 5.64
N CYS A 124 1.79 0.88 5.45
CA CYS A 124 0.83 1.23 6.49
C CYS A 124 -0.27 0.18 6.66
N TYR A 125 -0.63 -0.07 7.92
CA TYR A 125 -1.85 -0.76 8.34
C TYR A 125 -2.70 0.17 9.20
N THR A 126 -3.64 0.85 8.59
CA THR A 126 -4.50 1.82 9.27
C THR A 126 -5.40 1.16 10.32
N PRO A 127 -5.60 1.75 11.51
CA PRO A 127 -6.50 1.20 12.52
C PRO A 127 -7.93 1.04 11.98
N ASN A 128 -8.55 -0.11 12.20
CA ASN A 128 -9.97 -0.31 11.90
C ASN A 128 -10.87 0.35 12.95
N ALA A 129 -11.97 0.97 12.52
CA ALA A 129 -12.93 1.61 13.43
C ALA A 129 -13.74 0.61 14.29
N GLN A 130 -13.66 -0.70 13.98
CA GLN A 130 -14.35 -1.82 14.63
C GLN A 130 -15.89 -1.80 14.48
N ASN A 131 -16.51 -2.91 14.84
CA ASN A 131 -17.96 -3.02 14.82
C ASN A 131 -18.59 -1.90 15.63
N GLU A 132 -19.73 -1.37 15.14
CA GLU A 132 -20.46 -0.26 15.75
C GLU A 132 -19.59 1.02 15.90
N LEU A 133 -18.51 1.14 15.10
CA LEU A 133 -17.61 2.29 15.08
C LEU A 133 -16.97 2.62 16.46
N LYS A 134 -16.75 1.61 17.31
CA LYS A 134 -16.26 1.78 18.69
C LYS A 134 -14.91 2.50 18.78
N ARG A 135 -14.07 2.39 17.74
CA ARG A 135 -12.76 3.08 17.65
C ARG A 135 -12.77 4.29 16.71
N LEU A 136 -13.93 4.76 16.24
CA LEU A 136 -13.99 5.82 15.24
C LEU A 136 -13.28 7.10 15.71
N ALA A 137 -13.49 7.54 16.94
CA ALA A 137 -12.84 8.74 17.48
C ALA A 137 -11.29 8.64 17.44
N TYR A 138 -10.75 7.49 17.85
CA TYR A 138 -9.31 7.21 17.74
C TYR A 138 -8.86 7.18 16.28
N ARG A 139 -9.61 6.52 15.39
CA ARG A 139 -9.34 6.43 13.96
C ARG A 139 -9.26 7.83 13.34
N MET A 140 -10.17 8.74 13.67
CA MET A 140 -10.18 10.10 13.14
C MET A 140 -8.95 10.91 13.59
N GLN A 141 -8.51 10.74 14.85
CA GLN A 141 -7.29 11.36 15.32
C GLN A 141 -6.07 10.79 14.59
N TRP A 142 -5.97 9.44 14.50
CA TRP A 142 -4.90 8.74 13.81
C TRP A 142 -4.77 9.21 12.34
N GLU A 143 -5.88 9.35 11.62
CA GLU A 143 -5.89 9.82 10.22
C GLU A 143 -5.36 11.25 10.08
N ASN A 144 -5.73 12.15 11.00
CA ASN A 144 -5.21 13.51 10.98
C ASN A 144 -3.69 13.54 11.21
N ASP A 145 -3.21 12.79 12.19
CA ASP A 145 -1.80 12.73 12.55
C ASP A 145 -0.98 12.04 11.47
N PHE A 146 -1.49 10.93 10.90
CA PHE A 146 -0.84 10.23 9.80
C PHE A 146 -0.77 11.09 8.52
N ARG A 147 -1.83 11.83 8.19
CA ARG A 147 -1.79 12.79 7.07
C ARG A 147 -0.74 13.87 7.28
N GLN A 148 -0.59 14.42 8.49
CA GLN A 148 0.47 15.40 8.78
C GLN A 148 1.87 14.77 8.66
N TYR A 149 2.03 13.53 9.11
CA TYR A 149 3.27 12.78 8.93
C TYR A 149 3.62 12.63 7.44
N LEU A 150 2.70 12.16 6.60
CA LEU A 150 2.92 12.03 5.16
C LEU A 150 3.24 13.37 4.49
N LYS A 151 2.54 14.44 4.87
CA LYS A 151 2.85 15.80 4.39
C LYS A 151 4.25 16.25 4.77
N SER A 152 4.70 15.95 5.98
CA SER A 152 6.05 16.29 6.42
C SER A 152 7.13 15.57 5.62
N LEU A 153 6.92 14.31 5.27
CA LEU A 153 7.78 13.55 4.37
C LEU A 153 7.78 14.16 2.96
N ASN A 154 6.59 14.47 2.43
CA ASN A 154 6.41 15.00 1.08
C ASN A 154 7.02 16.39 0.87
N MET A 155 7.25 17.15 1.95
CA MET A 155 8.01 18.41 1.86
C MET A 155 9.50 18.19 1.56
N ALA A 156 10.04 17.03 1.86
CA ALA A 156 11.46 16.71 1.64
C ALA A 156 11.69 15.90 0.36
N LYS A 157 10.91 14.84 0.16
CA LYS A 157 11.00 13.93 -1.01
C LYS A 157 9.59 13.39 -1.31
N PRO A 158 9.29 13.01 -2.56
CA PRO A 158 8.06 12.32 -2.91
C PRO A 158 7.81 11.07 -2.05
N VAL A 159 6.55 10.74 -1.83
CA VAL A 159 6.11 9.60 -1.01
C VAL A 159 5.36 8.59 -1.86
N ILE A 160 5.68 7.31 -1.68
CA ILE A 160 4.90 6.16 -2.13
C ILE A 160 4.36 5.49 -0.88
N LEU A 161 3.08 5.66 -0.60
CA LEU A 161 2.36 4.97 0.47
C LEU A 161 1.69 3.72 -0.09
N SER A 162 1.82 2.61 0.61
CA SER A 162 1.07 1.39 0.32
C SER A 162 0.50 0.76 1.58
N GLY A 163 -0.54 -0.02 1.44
CA GLY A 163 -1.05 -0.84 2.53
C GLY A 163 -2.57 -0.92 2.62
N ASP A 164 -3.02 -1.58 3.67
CA ASP A 164 -4.42 -1.66 4.05
C ASP A 164 -4.82 -0.39 4.82
N LEU A 165 -5.57 0.48 4.13
CA LEU A 165 -6.06 1.73 4.71
C LEU A 165 -7.42 1.58 5.40
N ASN A 166 -7.98 0.36 5.44
CA ASN A 166 -9.23 0.04 6.13
C ASN A 166 -10.39 1.00 5.78
N VAL A 167 -10.44 1.47 4.54
CA VAL A 167 -11.53 2.31 4.03
C VAL A 167 -11.78 2.07 2.55
N ALA A 168 -13.02 1.86 2.14
CA ALA A 168 -13.45 2.01 0.76
C ALA A 168 -13.83 3.48 0.56
N HIS A 169 -13.13 4.18 -0.35
CA HIS A 169 -13.27 5.63 -0.47
C HIS A 169 -14.60 6.02 -1.10
N GLU A 170 -14.90 5.48 -2.27
CA GLU A 170 -16.11 5.80 -3.04
C GLU A 170 -17.08 4.61 -3.13
N GLU A 171 -18.33 4.87 -3.52
CA GLU A 171 -19.32 3.79 -3.68
C GLU A 171 -18.90 2.72 -4.70
N ILE A 172 -18.07 3.08 -5.68
CA ILE A 172 -17.51 2.14 -6.66
C ILE A 172 -16.47 1.19 -6.04
N ASP A 173 -15.94 1.50 -4.85
CA ASP A 173 -14.87 0.76 -4.18
C ASP A 173 -15.38 -0.41 -3.33
N LEU A 174 -16.70 -0.63 -3.26
CA LEU A 174 -17.25 -1.78 -2.56
C LEU A 174 -18.53 -2.28 -3.20
N LYS A 175 -18.82 -3.57 -2.97
CA LYS A 175 -20.11 -4.17 -3.30
C LYS A 175 -21.15 -3.76 -2.26
N ASN A 176 -22.38 -3.45 -2.69
CA ASN A 176 -23.50 -3.07 -1.83
C ASN A 176 -23.22 -1.84 -0.94
N PRO A 177 -22.91 -0.66 -1.53
CA PRO A 177 -22.57 0.54 -0.74
C PRO A 177 -23.70 0.99 0.18
N LYS A 178 -24.97 0.86 -0.25
CA LYS A 178 -26.12 1.30 0.53
C LYS A 178 -26.28 0.53 1.84
N GLU A 179 -26.08 -0.79 1.80
CA GLU A 179 -26.18 -1.67 2.96
C GLU A 179 -24.98 -1.53 3.91
N ASN A 180 -23.87 -1.01 3.41
CA ASN A 180 -22.64 -0.86 4.17
C ASN A 180 -22.38 0.56 4.68
N ARG A 181 -23.23 1.51 4.35
CA ARG A 181 -23.13 2.87 4.87
C ARG A 181 -23.14 2.87 6.41
N ASN A 182 -22.18 3.57 7.01
CA ASN A 182 -21.92 3.60 8.46
C ASN A 182 -21.35 2.30 9.07
N ASN A 183 -20.93 1.34 8.26
CA ASN A 183 -20.09 0.25 8.75
C ASN A 183 -18.62 0.70 8.81
N ALA A 184 -17.83 0.07 9.69
CA ALA A 184 -16.38 0.30 9.74
C ALA A 184 -15.74 0.08 8.37
N GLY A 185 -14.94 1.03 7.91
CA GLY A 185 -14.35 1.07 6.58
C GLY A 185 -15.24 1.72 5.50
N PHE A 186 -16.47 2.16 5.84
CA PHE A 186 -17.35 2.90 4.93
C PHE A 186 -18.25 3.90 5.66
N SER A 187 -17.82 4.42 6.80
CA SER A 187 -18.47 5.58 7.43
C SER A 187 -18.15 6.87 6.67
N ASP A 188 -19.04 7.84 6.76
CA ASP A 188 -18.84 9.13 6.10
C ASP A 188 -17.56 9.82 6.61
N GLU A 189 -17.22 9.65 7.90
CA GLU A 189 -16.03 10.20 8.53
C GLU A 189 -14.74 9.56 7.99
N GLU A 190 -14.69 8.22 7.84
CA GLU A 190 -13.51 7.53 7.29
C GLU A 190 -13.28 7.91 5.82
N ARG A 191 -14.35 7.99 5.03
CA ARG A 191 -14.30 8.40 3.63
C ARG A 191 -13.84 9.87 3.47
N GLU A 192 -14.32 10.77 4.33
CA GLU A 192 -13.87 12.18 4.31
C GLU A 192 -12.38 12.28 4.66
N LYS A 193 -11.85 11.47 5.60
CA LYS A 193 -10.41 11.45 5.89
C LYS A 193 -9.57 11.01 4.69
N MET A 194 -10.04 10.04 3.92
CA MET A 194 -9.38 9.65 2.66
C MET A 194 -9.44 10.81 1.64
N THR A 195 -10.57 11.49 1.51
CA THR A 195 -10.71 12.68 0.67
C THR A 195 -9.74 13.79 1.08
N GLU A 196 -9.63 14.06 2.41
CA GLU A 196 -8.67 15.04 2.94
C GLU A 196 -7.21 14.66 2.65
N LEU A 197 -6.86 13.35 2.72
CA LEU A 197 -5.54 12.86 2.36
C LEU A 197 -5.26 13.14 0.89
N LEU A 198 -6.14 12.75 -0.01
CA LEU A 198 -5.96 12.94 -1.46
C LEU A 198 -5.87 14.42 -1.82
N ARG A 199 -6.71 15.28 -1.24
CA ARG A 199 -6.67 16.74 -1.46
C ARG A 199 -5.40 17.41 -0.92
N SER A 200 -4.60 16.72 -0.11
CA SER A 200 -3.38 17.27 0.48
C SER A 200 -2.11 17.05 -0.37
N GLY A 201 -2.25 16.74 -1.68
CA GLY A 201 -1.15 16.56 -2.61
C GLY A 201 -0.81 15.10 -2.89
N PHE A 202 -1.80 14.21 -2.75
CA PHE A 202 -1.65 12.78 -2.98
C PHE A 202 -2.71 12.24 -3.95
N THR A 203 -2.37 11.14 -4.61
CA THR A 203 -3.21 10.48 -5.62
C THR A 203 -3.38 9.00 -5.32
N ASP A 204 -4.62 8.51 -5.35
CA ASP A 204 -4.96 7.08 -5.43
C ASP A 204 -4.60 6.58 -6.82
N VAL A 205 -3.54 5.78 -6.92
CA VAL A 205 -2.99 5.34 -8.21
C VAL A 205 -4.00 4.50 -8.99
N TYR A 206 -4.70 3.59 -8.31
CA TYR A 206 -5.66 2.73 -9.01
C TYR A 206 -6.80 3.55 -9.62
N ARG A 207 -7.37 4.50 -8.88
CA ARG A 207 -8.45 5.37 -9.39
C ARG A 207 -7.96 6.40 -10.40
N PHE A 208 -6.70 6.82 -10.32
CA PHE A 208 -6.07 7.66 -11.33
C PHE A 208 -6.00 6.94 -12.70
N LEU A 209 -5.59 5.66 -12.72
CA LEU A 209 -5.48 4.88 -13.95
C LEU A 209 -6.83 4.33 -14.42
N TYR A 210 -7.70 3.92 -13.49
CA TYR A 210 -8.94 3.20 -13.77
C TYR A 210 -10.14 3.83 -13.06
N PRO A 211 -10.50 5.09 -13.39
CA PRO A 211 -11.52 5.86 -12.64
C PRO A 211 -12.90 5.18 -12.62
N GLU A 212 -13.28 4.52 -13.72
CA GLU A 212 -14.61 3.92 -13.88
C GLU A 212 -14.64 2.38 -13.72
N LYS A 213 -13.51 1.78 -13.30
CA LYS A 213 -13.43 0.32 -13.16
C LYS A 213 -14.22 -0.18 -11.98
N THR A 214 -15.33 -0.85 -12.24
CA THR A 214 -16.19 -1.50 -11.24
C THR A 214 -15.68 -2.88 -10.86
N ASP A 215 -16.21 -3.44 -9.76
CA ASP A 215 -15.96 -4.81 -9.31
C ASP A 215 -14.46 -5.14 -9.09
N ALA A 216 -13.67 -4.12 -8.79
CA ALA A 216 -12.24 -4.17 -8.53
C ALA A 216 -12.00 -4.06 -7.01
N TYR A 217 -11.86 -5.20 -6.36
CA TYR A 217 -11.77 -5.29 -4.91
C TYR A 217 -10.48 -5.98 -4.47
N THR A 218 -10.05 -5.69 -3.23
CA THR A 218 -8.83 -6.23 -2.66
C THR A 218 -9.09 -7.10 -1.42
N TRP A 219 -10.27 -6.99 -0.81
CA TRP A 219 -10.68 -7.72 0.37
C TRP A 219 -12.07 -8.32 0.23
N TRP A 220 -12.26 -9.53 0.78
CA TRP A 220 -13.54 -10.26 0.83
C TRP A 220 -13.71 -10.95 2.18
N SER A 221 -14.84 -10.74 2.83
CA SER A 221 -15.16 -11.47 4.05
C SER A 221 -15.11 -12.99 3.82
N TYR A 222 -14.58 -13.74 4.78
CA TYR A 222 -14.68 -15.22 4.75
C TYR A 222 -16.11 -15.74 4.82
N ARG A 223 -17.08 -14.90 5.19
CA ARG A 223 -18.48 -15.29 5.32
C ARG A 223 -19.17 -15.32 3.95
N PHE A 224 -20.13 -16.22 3.82
CA PHE A 224 -21.07 -16.29 2.69
C PHE A 224 -20.41 -16.44 1.32
N ARG A 225 -19.22 -17.02 1.24
CA ARG A 225 -18.44 -17.16 0.00
C ARG A 225 -18.29 -15.83 -0.75
N ALA A 226 -17.97 -14.77 -0.02
CA ALA A 226 -17.96 -13.41 -0.57
C ALA A 226 -16.97 -13.27 -1.75
N ARG A 227 -15.79 -13.93 -1.69
CA ARG A 227 -14.80 -13.88 -2.77
C ARG A 227 -15.28 -14.56 -4.05
N GLU A 228 -15.93 -15.72 -3.96
CA GLU A 228 -16.49 -16.44 -5.12
C GLU A 228 -17.57 -15.63 -5.85
N ARG A 229 -18.32 -14.79 -5.12
CA ARG A 229 -19.36 -13.90 -5.65
C ARG A 229 -18.87 -12.50 -5.99
N ASN A 230 -17.56 -12.26 -5.81
CA ASN A 230 -16.95 -10.95 -5.88
C ASN A 230 -17.70 -9.86 -5.07
N ALA A 231 -18.16 -10.22 -3.87
CA ALA A 231 -18.76 -9.26 -2.93
C ALA A 231 -17.68 -8.69 -2.01
N GLY A 232 -16.83 -7.85 -2.57
CA GLY A 232 -15.62 -7.35 -1.94
C GLY A 232 -15.59 -5.84 -1.74
N TRP A 233 -14.47 -5.39 -1.19
CA TRP A 233 -14.12 -4.00 -0.93
C TRP A 233 -12.69 -3.75 -1.42
N ARG A 234 -12.43 -2.57 -1.96
CA ARG A 234 -11.07 -2.08 -2.26
C ARG A 234 -10.61 -1.22 -1.09
N ILE A 235 -9.78 -1.78 -0.24
CA ILE A 235 -9.27 -1.14 0.98
C ILE A 235 -7.74 -1.17 1.08
N ASP A 236 -7.08 -1.86 0.16
CA ASP A 236 -5.63 -1.84 -0.01
C ASP A 236 -5.26 -0.90 -1.17
N TYR A 237 -4.29 -0.03 -0.94
CA TYR A 237 -4.00 1.09 -1.83
C TYR A 237 -2.51 1.23 -2.13
N PHE A 238 -2.26 1.86 -3.28
CA PHE A 238 -1.09 2.69 -3.52
C PHE A 238 -1.52 4.15 -3.63
N ILE A 239 -0.99 4.97 -2.74
CA ILE A 239 -1.19 6.42 -2.73
C ILE A 239 0.18 7.07 -2.94
N ILE A 240 0.31 7.93 -3.92
CA ILE A 240 1.58 8.58 -4.26
C ILE A 240 1.48 10.09 -4.16
N SER A 241 2.60 10.76 -3.93
CA SER A 241 2.71 12.20 -4.12
C SER A 241 2.34 12.58 -5.54
N ASP A 242 1.65 13.70 -5.72
CA ASP A 242 1.17 14.15 -7.04
C ASP A 242 2.30 14.30 -8.08
N ASP A 243 3.51 14.60 -7.63
CA ASP A 243 4.69 14.73 -8.49
C ASP A 243 5.13 13.41 -9.15
N LEU A 244 4.71 12.26 -8.58
CA LEU A 244 5.03 10.94 -9.13
C LEU A 244 4.02 10.43 -10.16
N LYS A 245 2.94 11.16 -10.44
CA LYS A 245 1.89 10.70 -11.39
C LYS A 245 2.42 10.31 -12.77
N SER A 246 3.37 11.08 -13.29
CA SER A 246 3.95 10.84 -14.61
C SER A 246 4.90 9.64 -14.66
N SER A 247 5.34 9.16 -13.50
CA SER A 247 6.23 8.00 -13.38
C SER A 247 5.47 6.68 -13.22
N VAL A 248 4.15 6.72 -13.03
CA VAL A 248 3.34 5.50 -12.88
C VAL A 248 3.18 4.81 -14.23
N SER A 249 3.52 3.52 -14.28
CA SER A 249 3.29 2.65 -15.43
C SER A 249 1.97 1.89 -15.29
N ASP A 250 1.75 1.19 -14.18
CA ASP A 250 0.51 0.43 -13.93
C ASP A 250 0.26 0.23 -12.43
N CYS A 251 -1.01 -0.13 -12.10
CA CYS A 251 -1.43 -0.55 -10.76
C CYS A 251 -2.42 -1.70 -10.90
N THR A 252 -1.98 -2.90 -10.55
CA THR A 252 -2.77 -4.14 -10.76
C THR A 252 -3.23 -4.77 -9.45
N ILE A 253 -4.53 -5.08 -9.34
CA ILE A 253 -5.10 -5.89 -8.26
C ILE A 253 -4.96 -7.37 -8.65
N LEU A 254 -4.21 -8.14 -7.87
CA LEU A 254 -3.89 -9.54 -8.14
C LEU A 254 -4.95 -10.46 -7.50
N SER A 255 -6.20 -10.33 -7.93
CA SER A 255 -7.38 -10.98 -7.34
C SER A 255 -7.31 -12.51 -7.28
N ASP A 256 -6.54 -13.14 -8.17
CA ASP A 256 -6.39 -14.59 -8.24
C ASP A 256 -5.41 -15.15 -7.19
N VAL A 257 -4.59 -14.29 -6.58
CA VAL A 257 -3.67 -14.69 -5.51
C VAL A 257 -4.46 -14.93 -4.23
N THR A 258 -4.35 -16.13 -3.70
CA THR A 258 -5.04 -16.60 -2.48
C THR A 258 -4.07 -16.76 -1.32
N GLY A 259 -4.57 -17.02 -0.11
CA GLY A 259 -3.76 -17.18 1.12
C GLY A 259 -4.23 -16.32 2.27
N SER A 260 -4.82 -15.16 1.95
CA SER A 260 -5.47 -14.23 2.87
C SER A 260 -6.90 -13.92 2.42
N ASP A 261 -7.68 -13.23 3.23
CA ASP A 261 -8.95 -12.60 2.85
C ASP A 261 -8.74 -11.31 2.01
N HIS A 262 -7.50 -10.82 1.96
CA HIS A 262 -7.07 -9.84 0.97
C HIS A 262 -6.33 -10.50 -0.19
N CYS A 263 -6.22 -9.80 -1.33
CA CYS A 263 -5.27 -10.10 -2.38
C CYS A 263 -4.18 -9.03 -2.45
N PRO A 264 -3.01 -9.34 -3.05
CA PRO A 264 -1.97 -8.34 -3.27
C PRO A 264 -2.41 -7.27 -4.26
N VAL A 265 -1.85 -6.08 -4.11
CA VAL A 265 -1.85 -5.02 -5.13
C VAL A 265 -0.41 -4.76 -5.56
N MET A 266 -0.19 -4.57 -6.84
CA MET A 266 1.12 -4.29 -7.43
C MET A 266 1.12 -2.91 -8.08
N LEU A 267 2.16 -2.15 -7.83
CA LEU A 267 2.49 -0.90 -8.51
C LEU A 267 3.75 -1.10 -9.35
N GLU A 268 3.71 -0.62 -10.58
CA GLU A 268 4.87 -0.50 -11.47
C GLU A 268 5.13 0.99 -11.72
N ILE A 269 6.34 1.45 -11.38
CA ILE A 269 6.72 2.88 -11.45
C ILE A 269 8.17 3.01 -11.95
N PHE A 270 8.46 4.07 -12.72
CA PHE A 270 9.77 4.41 -13.29
C PHE A 270 10.62 5.23 -12.33
#